data_30854c99c6fdadd057c06da4b59f0939
#
_entry.id   30854c99c6fdadd057c06da4b59f0939
#
_cell.length_a   1.000
_cell.length_b   1.000
_cell.length_c   1.000
_cell.angle_alpha   90.00
_cell.angle_beta   90.00
_cell.angle_gamma   90.00
#
_symmetry.space_group_name_H-M   'P 1'
#
loop_
_entity.id
_entity.type
_entity.pdbx_description
1 polymer ?
#
loop_
_entity_poly.entity_id
_entity_poly.type
_entity_poly.pdbx_seq_one_letter_code
_entity_poly.pdbx_strand_id
1 'polypeptide(L)'
;PLYFVKRDVADYFPSINHQRLLTLLTNWIDPNDYLFELLRQRIQFEVLQEDGLTVNTADQGIAFGTAIACFFANLYLTPLDRLLSKIKGLKYFRYADDLLAFSTNRSNTLKAAEVMGEAFNYLYVQSKPKAHRNFFFPKTIGHTDGAFEAVDRFQHLGLEFRADQSVGMAREKGRKIRNLFRTAFRRKRNRLSKQRHTNSRAQLAVDIVRDVVNESFRSVAVIDYYLKHVNDEQQLRELDRWLAEEILSVTFKNGHKKGNFRKLPFSRLRAMGLPSLQHRRRLLRHGHLESSFFQMRNENLISQQQRRLPSTRNNRSGLDSLCTGKHRQTTLVRESA
;
A
#
# COMPACT_ATOMS: atom_id res chain seq x y z
N PRO A 1 -1.39 30.15 -5.48
CA PRO A 1 -0.49 29.16 -4.93
C PRO A 1 -1.26 28.07 -4.16
N LEU A 2 -0.69 26.87 -4.06
CA LEU A 2 -1.14 25.79 -3.20
C LEU A 2 -0.08 25.61 -2.12
N TYR A 3 -0.47 25.76 -0.86
CA TYR A 3 0.39 25.58 0.30
C TYR A 3 0.18 24.21 0.90
N PHE A 4 1.26 23.56 1.35
CA PHE A 4 1.15 22.26 1.99
C PHE A 4 2.22 22.03 3.05
N VAL A 5 1.85 21.24 4.05
CA VAL A 5 2.68 20.82 5.18
C VAL A 5 2.80 19.32 5.13
N LYS A 6 4.02 18.84 5.14
CA LYS A 6 4.30 17.41 5.26
C LYS A 6 5.03 17.12 6.57
N ARG A 7 4.57 16.08 7.27
CA ARG A 7 5.21 15.56 8.49
C ARG A 7 5.25 14.05 8.42
N ASP A 8 6.27 13.46 8.99
CA ASP A 8 6.46 12.01 9.12
C ASP A 8 7.00 11.78 10.53
N VAL A 9 6.33 10.97 11.33
CA VAL A 9 6.72 10.72 12.72
C VAL A 9 7.96 9.85 12.76
N ALA A 10 8.95 10.26 13.55
CA ALA A 10 10.16 9.48 13.76
C ALA A 10 9.85 8.24 14.60
N ASP A 11 10.35 7.10 14.17
CA ASP A 11 10.24 5.81 14.87
C ASP A 11 8.86 5.56 15.49
N TYR A 12 7.80 5.76 14.67
CA TYR A 12 6.44 5.91 15.14
C TYR A 12 5.98 4.80 16.10
N PHE A 13 6.08 3.54 15.72
CA PHE A 13 5.65 2.43 16.56
C PHE A 13 6.46 2.34 17.89
N PRO A 14 7.79 2.49 17.87
CA PRO A 14 8.58 2.57 19.11
C PRO A 14 8.32 3.79 19.98
N SER A 15 7.84 4.92 19.41
CA SER A 15 7.64 6.17 20.13
C SER A 15 6.26 6.29 20.80
N ILE A 16 5.34 5.37 20.57
CA ILE A 16 3.99 5.42 21.15
C ILE A 16 4.08 5.25 22.67
N ASN A 17 3.72 6.30 23.42
CA ASN A 17 3.70 6.30 24.88
C ASN A 17 2.51 5.49 25.41
N HIS A 18 2.76 4.53 26.29
CA HIS A 18 1.76 3.60 26.81
C HIS A 18 0.66 4.32 27.60
N GLN A 19 1.03 5.24 28.50
CA GLN A 19 0.08 5.95 29.33
C GLN A 19 -0.86 6.82 28.48
N ARG A 20 -0.32 7.52 27.47
CA ARG A 20 -1.16 8.29 26.53
C ARG A 20 -2.10 7.40 25.73
N LEU A 21 -1.61 6.27 25.23
CA LEU A 21 -2.44 5.34 24.49
C LEU A 21 -3.56 4.76 25.34
N LEU A 22 -3.27 4.39 26.60
CA LEU A 22 -4.28 3.92 27.55
C LEU A 22 -5.33 5.01 27.86
N THR A 23 -4.89 6.26 28.07
CA THR A 23 -5.81 7.40 28.24
C THR A 23 -6.70 7.60 27.00
N LEU A 24 -6.20 7.40 25.79
CA LEU A 24 -7.02 7.48 24.59
C LEU A 24 -8.02 6.34 24.47
N LEU A 25 -7.68 5.15 24.95
CA LEU A 25 -8.56 3.98 24.97
C LEU A 25 -9.76 4.18 25.91
N THR A 26 -9.61 4.89 27.04
CA THR A 26 -10.73 5.15 27.96
C THR A 26 -11.86 5.97 27.35
N ASN A 27 -11.63 6.65 26.22
CA ASN A 27 -12.71 7.33 25.48
C ASN A 27 -13.64 6.36 24.74
N TRP A 28 -13.28 5.06 24.65
CA TRP A 28 -13.99 4.08 23.85
C TRP A 28 -14.39 2.82 24.65
N ILE A 29 -13.62 2.49 25.68
CA ILE A 29 -13.76 1.26 26.48
C ILE A 29 -13.68 1.65 27.95
N ASP A 30 -14.62 1.14 28.76
CA ASP A 30 -14.59 1.33 30.22
C ASP A 30 -13.31 0.70 30.78
N PRO A 31 -12.51 1.44 31.61
CA PRO A 31 -11.32 0.90 32.25
C PRO A 31 -11.56 -0.34 33.11
N ASN A 32 -12.79 -0.58 33.56
CA ASN A 32 -13.18 -1.77 34.32
C ASN A 32 -13.58 -2.96 33.43
N ASP A 33 -13.66 -2.77 32.10
CA ASP A 33 -13.98 -3.84 31.18
C ASP A 33 -12.82 -4.81 31.01
N TYR A 34 -13.11 -6.10 30.98
CA TYR A 34 -12.11 -7.15 30.72
C TYR A 34 -11.35 -6.93 29.40
N LEU A 35 -12.01 -6.40 28.38
CA LEU A 35 -11.36 -6.04 27.11
C LEU A 35 -10.31 -4.95 27.32
N PHE A 36 -10.55 -3.94 28.17
CA PHE A 36 -9.56 -2.90 28.45
C PHE A 36 -8.32 -3.51 29.09
N GLU A 37 -8.49 -4.43 30.03
CA GLU A 37 -7.37 -5.11 30.68
C GLU A 37 -6.55 -5.95 29.70
N LEU A 38 -7.19 -6.68 28.78
CA LEU A 38 -6.49 -7.42 27.72
C LEU A 38 -5.69 -6.50 26.79
N LEU A 39 -6.26 -5.34 26.43
CA LEU A 39 -5.56 -4.37 25.60
C LEU A 39 -4.41 -3.70 26.35
N ARG A 40 -4.59 -3.42 27.65
CA ARG A 40 -3.54 -2.89 28.52
C ARG A 40 -2.34 -3.82 28.58
N GLN A 41 -2.56 -5.12 28.84
CA GLN A 41 -1.52 -6.13 28.83
C GLN A 41 -0.82 -6.25 27.47
N ARG A 42 -1.55 -6.01 26.39
CA ARG A 42 -0.99 -6.04 25.04
C ARG A 42 -0.17 -4.78 24.69
N ILE A 43 -0.46 -3.66 25.30
CA ILE A 43 0.29 -2.41 25.18
C ILE A 43 1.53 -2.45 26.08
N GLN A 44 1.36 -2.82 27.33
CA GLN A 44 2.41 -2.93 28.34
C GLN A 44 3.05 -4.32 28.31
N PHE A 45 3.74 -4.65 27.23
CA PHE A 45 4.43 -5.93 27.09
C PHE A 45 5.88 -5.85 27.57
N GLU A 46 6.37 -6.95 28.06
CA GLU A 46 7.77 -7.10 28.45
C GLU A 46 8.61 -7.58 27.26
N VAL A 47 9.80 -7.04 27.13
CA VAL A 47 10.76 -7.44 26.08
C VAL A 47 11.94 -8.12 26.73
N LEU A 48 12.16 -9.39 26.38
CA LEU A 48 13.38 -10.09 26.72
C LEU A 48 14.53 -9.53 25.89
N GLN A 49 15.59 -9.09 26.52
CA GLN A 49 16.79 -8.59 25.85
C GLN A 49 17.53 -9.72 25.12
N GLU A 50 18.48 -9.35 24.25
CA GLU A 50 19.29 -10.30 23.48
C GLU A 50 20.14 -11.23 24.38
N ASP A 51 20.41 -10.81 25.63
CA ASP A 51 21.10 -11.63 26.64
C ASP A 51 20.26 -12.80 27.16
N GLY A 52 18.95 -12.84 26.85
CA GLY A 52 18.01 -13.88 27.25
C GLY A 52 17.70 -13.91 28.76
N LEU A 53 18.15 -12.92 29.54
CA LEU A 53 18.02 -12.85 31.00
C LEU A 53 17.33 -11.59 31.47
N THR A 54 17.55 -10.46 30.79
CA THR A 54 17.05 -9.17 31.21
C THR A 54 15.68 -8.90 30.58
N VAL A 55 14.68 -8.64 31.43
CA VAL A 55 13.34 -8.22 31.02
C VAL A 55 13.22 -6.70 31.18
N ASN A 56 12.97 -5.99 30.10
CA ASN A 56 12.68 -4.54 30.14
C ASN A 56 11.19 -4.31 30.04
N THR A 57 10.63 -3.60 31.02
CA THR A 57 9.32 -2.97 30.93
C THR A 57 9.51 -1.60 30.26
N ALA A 58 9.05 -1.47 29.04
CA ALA A 58 9.11 -0.19 28.33
C ALA A 58 7.87 0.64 28.63
N ASP A 59 8.04 1.96 28.87
CA ASP A 59 6.93 2.90 29.01
C ASP A 59 6.39 3.38 27.66
N GLN A 60 7.01 2.93 26.57
CA GLN A 60 6.70 3.32 25.20
C GLN A 60 6.97 2.19 24.21
N GLY A 61 6.34 2.28 23.05
CA GLY A 61 6.45 1.33 21.96
C GLY A 61 5.32 0.31 21.94
N ILE A 62 4.95 -0.13 20.74
CA ILE A 62 3.98 -1.21 20.55
C ILE A 62 4.59 -2.31 19.69
N ALA A 63 4.23 -3.57 20.00
CA ALA A 63 4.79 -4.75 19.35
C ALA A 63 4.47 -4.75 17.85
N PHE A 64 5.45 -4.39 17.03
CA PHE A 64 5.34 -4.33 15.58
C PHE A 64 5.04 -5.72 14.99
N GLY A 65 4.30 -5.73 13.85
CA GLY A 65 3.97 -6.98 13.14
C GLY A 65 2.72 -7.69 13.63
N THR A 66 2.07 -7.22 14.69
CA THR A 66 0.77 -7.73 15.15
C THR A 66 -0.37 -6.96 14.50
N ALA A 67 -1.51 -7.61 14.26
CA ALA A 67 -2.69 -6.95 13.67
C ALA A 67 -3.21 -5.78 14.55
N ILE A 68 -3.14 -5.94 15.88
CA ILE A 68 -3.59 -4.93 16.85
C ILE A 68 -2.67 -3.69 16.88
N ALA A 69 -1.39 -3.83 16.52
CA ALA A 69 -0.46 -2.71 16.52
C ALA A 69 -0.90 -1.59 15.56
N CYS A 70 -1.43 -1.96 14.39
CA CYS A 70 -1.97 -0.97 13.44
C CYS A 70 -3.18 -0.23 14.00
N PHE A 71 -4.02 -0.90 14.80
CA PHE A 71 -5.14 -0.27 15.50
C PHE A 71 -4.64 0.73 16.54
N PHE A 72 -3.72 0.36 17.41
CA PHE A 72 -3.14 1.26 18.42
C PHE A 72 -2.44 2.47 17.78
N ALA A 73 -1.63 2.24 16.76
CA ALA A 73 -0.98 3.32 16.02
C ALA A 73 -2.01 4.26 15.38
N ASN A 74 -3.11 3.74 14.86
CA ASN A 74 -4.15 4.56 14.26
C ASN A 74 -4.91 5.38 15.33
N LEU A 75 -5.22 4.77 16.46
CA LEU A 75 -5.88 5.41 17.60
C LEU A 75 -5.03 6.53 18.18
N TYR A 76 -3.72 6.35 18.29
CA TYR A 76 -2.80 7.27 18.94
C TYR A 76 -2.78 8.67 18.29
N LEU A 77 -2.96 8.78 16.97
CA LEU A 77 -3.01 10.05 16.25
C LEU A 77 -4.42 10.62 16.08
N THR A 78 -5.47 9.98 16.61
CA THR A 78 -6.85 10.51 16.49
C THR A 78 -7.05 11.89 17.10
N PRO A 79 -6.37 12.33 18.20
CA PRO A 79 -6.47 13.70 18.67
C PRO A 79 -6.03 14.71 17.62
N LEU A 80 -4.94 14.43 16.91
CA LEU A 80 -4.45 15.26 15.80
C LEU A 80 -5.47 15.31 14.66
N ASP A 81 -6.01 14.14 14.25
CA ASP A 81 -7.02 14.08 13.20
C ASP A 81 -8.24 14.95 13.51
N ARG A 82 -8.70 14.92 14.78
CA ARG A 82 -9.84 15.73 15.26
C ARG A 82 -9.54 17.22 15.22
N LEU A 83 -8.31 17.63 15.58
CA LEU A 83 -7.92 19.05 15.58
C LEU A 83 -7.81 19.60 14.15
N LEU A 84 -7.15 18.86 13.24
CA LEU A 84 -6.97 19.28 11.86
C LEU A 84 -8.29 19.30 11.08
N SER A 85 -9.22 18.39 11.36
CA SER A 85 -10.54 18.36 10.72
C SER A 85 -11.40 19.59 11.00
N LYS A 86 -11.12 20.33 12.10
CA LYS A 86 -11.83 21.58 12.45
C LYS A 86 -11.37 22.80 11.65
N ILE A 87 -10.24 22.73 10.94
CA ILE A 87 -9.72 23.85 10.15
C ILE A 87 -10.47 23.92 8.81
N LYS A 88 -11.40 24.88 8.70
CA LYS A 88 -12.19 25.07 7.47
C LYS A 88 -11.29 25.40 6.28
N GLY A 89 -11.51 24.74 5.14
CA GLY A 89 -10.74 24.95 3.91
C GLY A 89 -9.35 24.28 3.90
N LEU A 90 -9.00 23.50 4.93
CA LEU A 90 -7.86 22.62 4.93
C LEU A 90 -8.26 21.25 4.39
N LYS A 91 -7.40 20.65 3.58
CA LYS A 91 -7.48 19.23 3.21
C LYS A 91 -6.37 18.49 3.93
N TYR A 92 -6.74 17.45 4.67
CA TYR A 92 -5.82 16.67 5.49
C TYR A 92 -5.92 15.20 5.13
N PHE A 93 -4.77 14.55 5.00
CA PHE A 93 -4.63 13.12 4.73
C PHE A 93 -3.55 12.54 5.64
N ARG A 94 -3.83 11.38 6.17
CA ARG A 94 -2.88 10.60 6.97
C ARG A 94 -2.84 9.15 6.49
N TYR A 95 -1.64 8.63 6.34
CA TYR A 95 -1.40 7.22 6.10
C TYR A 95 -0.37 6.72 7.13
N ALA A 96 -0.86 6.04 8.17
CA ALA A 96 -0.08 5.70 9.36
C ALA A 96 0.56 6.96 10.00
N ASP A 97 1.87 7.09 9.87
CA ASP A 97 2.72 8.17 10.36
C ASP A 97 3.02 9.27 9.32
N ASP A 98 2.68 9.07 8.06
CA ASP A 98 2.89 10.05 6.98
C ASP A 98 1.67 11.00 6.87
N LEU A 99 1.88 12.27 7.23
CA LEU A 99 0.85 13.30 7.30
C LEU A 99 1.04 14.33 6.19
N LEU A 100 -0.06 14.69 5.54
CA LEU A 100 -0.11 15.72 4.52
C LEU A 100 -1.33 16.61 4.73
N ALA A 101 -1.11 17.90 4.89
CA ALA A 101 -2.17 18.90 4.94
C ALA A 101 -1.92 19.97 3.89
N PHE A 102 -2.97 20.41 3.17
CA PHE A 102 -2.84 21.46 2.18
C PHE A 102 -4.08 22.35 2.05
N SER A 103 -3.86 23.57 1.63
CA SER A 103 -4.89 24.58 1.34
C SER A 103 -4.40 25.60 0.31
N THR A 104 -5.34 26.25 -0.36
CA THR A 104 -5.03 27.47 -1.14
C THR A 104 -4.89 28.70 -0.24
N ASN A 105 -5.34 28.61 1.02
CA ASN A 105 -5.18 29.66 2.03
C ASN A 105 -3.91 29.38 2.87
N ARG A 106 -2.97 30.32 2.82
CA ARG A 106 -1.71 30.29 3.55
C ARG A 106 -1.90 30.14 5.07
N SER A 107 -2.81 30.93 5.65
CA SER A 107 -3.05 30.95 7.09
C SER A 107 -3.57 29.60 7.62
N ASN A 108 -4.46 28.93 6.85
CA ASN A 108 -4.95 27.62 7.22
C ASN A 108 -3.83 26.56 7.27
N THR A 109 -2.88 26.66 6.35
CA THR A 109 -1.74 25.72 6.29
C THR A 109 -0.72 26.00 7.39
N LEU A 110 -0.48 27.27 7.75
CA LEU A 110 0.34 27.61 8.91
C LEU A 110 -0.31 27.11 10.20
N LYS A 111 -1.60 27.36 10.39
CA LYS A 111 -2.34 26.84 11.55
C LYS A 111 -2.28 25.31 11.62
N ALA A 112 -2.33 24.62 10.50
CA ALA A 112 -2.15 23.17 10.48
C ALA A 112 -0.74 22.74 10.94
N ALA A 113 0.31 23.48 10.56
CA ALA A 113 1.67 23.22 11.01
C ALA A 113 1.84 23.41 12.53
N GLU A 114 1.22 24.46 13.09
CA GLU A 114 1.19 24.74 14.53
C GLU A 114 0.47 23.63 15.30
N VAL A 115 -0.76 23.29 14.87
CA VAL A 115 -1.56 22.20 15.48
C VAL A 115 -0.83 20.87 15.42
N MET A 116 -0.12 20.56 14.33
CA MET A 116 0.71 19.36 14.25
C MET A 116 1.83 19.38 15.29
N GLY A 117 2.50 20.51 15.47
CA GLY A 117 3.55 20.67 16.49
C GLY A 117 3.03 20.48 17.91
N GLU A 118 1.93 21.14 18.25
CA GLU A 118 1.29 21.02 19.57
C GLU A 118 0.82 19.58 19.85
N ALA A 119 0.19 18.94 18.86
CA ALA A 119 -0.26 17.54 18.98
C ALA A 119 0.91 16.57 19.14
N PHE A 120 2.01 16.80 18.46
CA PHE A 120 3.21 15.96 18.59
C PHE A 120 3.82 16.09 20.01
N ASN A 121 3.89 17.30 20.54
CA ASN A 121 4.31 17.53 21.92
C ASN A 121 3.37 16.84 22.93
N TYR A 122 2.05 16.99 22.73
CA TYR A 122 1.06 16.32 23.57
C TYR A 122 1.17 14.80 23.55
N LEU A 123 1.48 14.23 22.38
CA LEU A 123 1.60 12.78 22.17
C LEU A 123 3.02 12.25 22.41
N TYR A 124 3.97 13.09 22.82
CA TYR A 124 5.38 12.71 23.00
C TYR A 124 6.03 12.07 21.76
N VAL A 125 5.62 12.49 20.56
CA VAL A 125 6.22 12.05 19.31
C VAL A 125 6.98 13.18 18.63
N GLN A 126 7.94 12.83 17.78
CA GLN A 126 8.74 13.79 17.05
C GLN A 126 8.59 13.60 15.55
N SER A 127 8.64 14.67 14.78
CA SER A 127 8.73 14.53 13.33
C SER A 127 10.18 14.29 12.88
N LYS A 128 10.34 13.48 11.84
CA LYS A 128 11.65 13.32 11.19
C LYS A 128 12.13 14.67 10.68
N PRO A 129 13.37 15.11 10.98
CA PRO A 129 13.86 16.43 10.58
C PRO A 129 13.75 16.71 9.09
N LYS A 130 14.05 15.71 8.25
CA LYS A 130 13.94 15.81 6.77
C LYS A 130 12.51 15.90 6.24
N ALA A 131 11.52 15.47 7.03
CA ALA A 131 10.10 15.50 6.67
C ALA A 131 9.34 16.64 7.36
N HIS A 132 10.03 17.46 8.19
CA HIS A 132 9.46 18.64 8.82
C HIS A 132 9.55 19.84 7.88
N ARG A 133 8.68 19.90 6.85
CA ARG A 133 8.76 20.93 5.82
C ARG A 133 7.41 21.53 5.50
N ASN A 134 7.43 22.85 5.25
CA ASN A 134 6.32 23.61 4.72
C ASN A 134 6.67 24.03 3.29
N PHE A 135 5.82 23.67 2.34
CA PHE A 135 6.05 23.90 0.93
C PHE A 135 4.90 24.66 0.29
N PHE A 136 5.17 25.27 -0.87
CA PHE A 136 4.12 25.77 -1.73
C PHE A 136 4.46 25.64 -3.19
N PHE A 137 3.44 25.54 -4.03
CA PHE A 137 3.56 25.69 -5.47
C PHE A 137 3.33 27.15 -5.84
N PRO A 138 4.37 27.88 -6.29
CA PRO A 138 4.22 29.28 -6.68
C PRO A 138 3.39 29.41 -7.96
N LYS A 139 2.63 30.50 -8.08
CA LYS A 139 1.92 30.82 -9.32
C LYS A 139 2.85 31.43 -10.38
N THR A 140 3.88 32.13 -9.93
CA THR A 140 4.87 32.81 -10.76
C THR A 140 6.29 32.45 -10.33
N ILE A 141 7.18 32.38 -11.29
CA ILE A 141 8.62 32.14 -11.04
C ILE A 141 9.17 33.29 -10.18
N GLY A 142 9.94 32.95 -9.15
CA GLY A 142 10.56 33.92 -8.24
C GLY A 142 9.67 34.36 -7.06
N HIS A 143 8.45 33.87 -6.95
CA HIS A 143 7.64 34.10 -5.75
C HIS A 143 8.23 33.37 -4.55
N THR A 144 8.51 34.12 -3.47
CA THR A 144 9.08 33.61 -2.22
C THR A 144 8.10 33.81 -1.06
N ASP A 145 8.14 32.91 -0.09
CA ASP A 145 7.39 33.02 1.17
C ASP A 145 8.31 32.55 2.30
N GLY A 146 8.56 33.41 3.30
CA GLY A 146 9.51 33.12 4.38
C GLY A 146 9.16 31.92 5.27
N ALA A 147 7.89 31.52 5.29
CA ALA A 147 7.41 30.36 6.08
C ALA A 147 7.28 29.07 5.24
N PHE A 148 7.39 29.17 3.91
CA PHE A 148 7.22 28.07 2.97
C PHE A 148 8.33 28.03 1.93
N GLU A 149 8.86 26.86 1.65
CA GLU A 149 9.81 26.61 0.57
C GLU A 149 9.06 26.49 -0.77
N ALA A 150 9.46 27.25 -1.77
CA ALA A 150 8.93 27.15 -3.12
C ALA A 150 9.43 25.86 -3.78
N VAL A 151 8.54 25.03 -4.27
CA VAL A 151 8.91 23.78 -4.95
C VAL A 151 8.12 23.62 -6.25
N ASP A 152 8.68 22.90 -7.19
CA ASP A 152 8.03 22.48 -8.44
C ASP A 152 7.36 21.10 -8.30
N ARG A 153 7.78 20.32 -7.31
CA ARG A 153 7.29 18.96 -7.02
C ARG A 153 7.46 18.56 -5.57
N PHE A 154 6.64 17.64 -5.12
CA PHE A 154 6.83 16.91 -3.85
C PHE A 154 6.40 15.44 -3.97
N GLN A 155 6.88 14.60 -3.06
CA GLN A 155 6.56 13.18 -3.05
C GLN A 155 5.72 12.81 -1.83
N HIS A 156 4.68 11.99 -2.06
CA HIS A 156 3.85 11.40 -1.02
C HIS A 156 3.37 10.01 -1.45
N LEU A 157 3.47 9.01 -0.57
CA LEU A 157 3.09 7.61 -0.82
C LEU A 157 3.67 7.01 -2.13
N GLY A 158 4.86 7.45 -2.50
CA GLY A 158 5.55 6.97 -3.70
C GLY A 158 5.06 7.57 -5.01
N LEU A 159 4.15 8.54 -4.96
CA LEU A 159 3.77 9.40 -6.07
C LEU A 159 4.53 10.72 -6.00
N GLU A 160 4.78 11.33 -7.15
CA GLU A 160 5.36 12.65 -7.30
C GLU A 160 4.31 13.59 -7.87
N PHE A 161 3.93 14.59 -7.09
CA PHE A 161 2.98 15.63 -7.46
C PHE A 161 3.74 16.86 -7.93
N ARG A 162 3.35 17.45 -9.05
CA ARG A 162 4.02 18.60 -9.65
C ARG A 162 3.10 19.81 -9.75
N ALA A 163 3.71 20.99 -9.84
CA ALA A 163 3.01 22.28 -9.93
C ALA A 163 2.11 22.38 -11.16
N ASP A 164 2.44 21.69 -12.25
CA ASP A 164 1.64 21.59 -13.49
C ASP A 164 0.45 20.62 -13.38
N GLN A 165 0.14 20.14 -12.19
CA GLN A 165 -0.92 19.17 -11.90
C GLN A 165 -0.64 17.75 -12.44
N SER A 166 0.55 17.50 -12.97
CA SER A 166 0.95 16.14 -13.33
C SER A 166 1.31 15.32 -12.08
N VAL A 167 0.97 14.04 -12.13
CA VAL A 167 1.27 13.06 -11.10
C VAL A 167 2.09 11.94 -11.73
N GLY A 168 3.32 11.80 -11.28
CA GLY A 168 4.23 10.75 -11.70
C GLY A 168 4.50 9.73 -10.60
N MET A 169 5.26 8.70 -10.92
CA MET A 169 5.86 7.80 -9.92
C MET A 169 7.16 8.40 -9.39
N ALA A 170 7.38 8.32 -8.10
CA ALA A 170 8.68 8.60 -7.52
C ALA A 170 9.76 7.70 -8.13
N ARG A 171 10.96 8.25 -8.34
CA ARG A 171 12.09 7.58 -9.04
C ARG A 171 12.39 6.19 -8.47
N GLU A 172 12.35 6.03 -7.16
CA GLU A 172 12.60 4.75 -6.50
C GLU A 172 11.51 3.70 -6.80
N LYS A 173 10.24 4.12 -6.95
CA LYS A 173 9.13 3.22 -7.28
C LYS A 173 9.22 2.76 -8.72
N GLY A 174 9.56 3.65 -9.64
CA GLY A 174 9.87 3.27 -11.02
C GLY A 174 11.05 2.28 -11.12
N ARG A 175 12.07 2.44 -10.26
CA ARG A 175 13.19 1.48 -10.14
C ARG A 175 12.70 0.13 -9.61
N LYS A 176 11.85 0.12 -8.58
CA LYS A 176 11.27 -1.13 -8.04
C LYS A 176 10.46 -1.89 -9.11
N ILE A 177 9.64 -1.20 -9.89
CA ILE A 177 8.88 -1.82 -11.00
C ILE A 177 9.83 -2.42 -12.03
N ARG A 178 10.86 -1.70 -12.47
CA ARG A 178 11.87 -2.26 -13.41
C ARG A 178 12.56 -3.49 -12.85
N ASN A 179 12.86 -3.51 -11.54
CA ASN A 179 13.48 -4.64 -10.88
C ASN A 179 12.57 -5.89 -10.81
N LEU A 180 11.25 -5.72 -10.77
CA LEU A 180 10.32 -6.87 -10.86
C LEU A 180 10.52 -7.62 -12.17
N PHE A 181 10.54 -6.92 -13.30
CA PHE A 181 10.77 -7.51 -14.62
C PHE A 181 12.16 -8.13 -14.74
N ARG A 182 13.21 -7.42 -14.30
CA ARG A 182 14.58 -7.97 -14.29
C ARG A 182 14.71 -9.24 -13.47
N THR A 183 14.01 -9.30 -12.34
CA THR A 183 13.99 -10.51 -11.51
C THR A 183 13.28 -11.65 -12.21
N ALA A 184 12.18 -11.40 -12.92
CA ALA A 184 11.49 -12.40 -13.71
C ALA A 184 12.40 -12.97 -14.82
N PHE A 185 13.13 -12.13 -15.53
CA PHE A 185 14.13 -12.57 -16.54
C PHE A 185 15.26 -13.39 -15.90
N ARG A 186 15.78 -12.98 -14.75
CA ARG A 186 16.81 -13.75 -14.04
C ARG A 186 16.32 -15.13 -13.65
N ARG A 187 15.11 -15.25 -13.09
CA ARG A 187 14.50 -16.54 -12.71
C ARG A 187 14.31 -17.50 -13.91
N LYS A 188 14.05 -16.94 -15.10
CA LYS A 188 13.83 -17.72 -16.34
C LYS A 188 15.09 -17.81 -17.23
N ARG A 189 16.28 -17.38 -16.72
CA ARG A 189 17.53 -17.30 -17.50
C ARG A 189 17.87 -18.60 -18.20
N ASN A 190 17.74 -19.75 -17.52
CA ASN A 190 18.06 -21.07 -18.10
C ASN A 190 17.11 -21.41 -19.26
N ARG A 191 15.83 -21.07 -19.17
CA ARG A 191 14.88 -21.27 -20.29
C ARG A 191 15.22 -20.39 -21.48
N LEU A 192 15.56 -19.12 -21.22
CA LEU A 192 15.96 -18.16 -22.25
C LEU A 192 17.27 -18.57 -22.93
N SER A 193 18.26 -19.09 -22.22
CA SER A 193 19.53 -19.51 -22.78
C SER A 193 19.42 -20.73 -23.68
N LYS A 194 18.47 -21.65 -23.42
CA LYS A 194 18.19 -22.83 -24.23
C LYS A 194 17.53 -22.50 -25.59
N GLN A 195 16.94 -21.31 -25.73
CA GLN A 195 16.34 -20.89 -26.99
C GLN A 195 17.44 -20.54 -28.01
N ARG A 196 17.62 -21.38 -29.02
CA ARG A 196 18.63 -21.17 -30.07
C ARG A 196 18.22 -20.07 -31.06
N HIS A 197 16.94 -20.04 -31.45
CA HIS A 197 16.43 -19.04 -32.41
C HIS A 197 16.07 -17.73 -31.72
N THR A 198 16.45 -16.61 -32.33
CA THR A 198 16.21 -15.24 -31.82
C THR A 198 14.72 -14.96 -31.66
N ASN A 199 13.88 -15.34 -32.62
CA ASN A 199 12.44 -15.11 -32.53
C ASN A 199 11.79 -15.89 -31.38
N SER A 200 12.18 -17.16 -31.17
CA SER A 200 11.68 -17.96 -30.03
C SER A 200 12.12 -17.40 -28.70
N ARG A 201 13.34 -16.84 -28.62
CA ARG A 201 13.84 -16.17 -27.41
C ARG A 201 13.09 -14.87 -27.16
N ALA A 202 12.81 -14.09 -28.20
CA ALA A 202 12.02 -12.87 -28.10
C ALA A 202 10.58 -13.17 -27.63
N GLN A 203 9.94 -14.18 -28.22
CA GLN A 203 8.60 -14.62 -27.82
C GLN A 203 8.58 -15.03 -26.34
N LEU A 204 9.52 -15.86 -25.89
CA LEU A 204 9.63 -16.26 -24.50
C LEU A 204 9.87 -15.06 -23.58
N ALA A 205 10.66 -14.07 -24.00
CA ALA A 205 10.88 -12.86 -23.22
C ALA A 205 9.60 -11.99 -23.10
N VAL A 206 8.82 -11.89 -24.17
CA VAL A 206 7.50 -11.24 -24.16
C VAL A 206 6.53 -11.99 -23.25
N ASP A 207 6.51 -13.32 -23.31
CA ASP A 207 5.65 -14.15 -22.45
C ASP A 207 5.99 -13.96 -20.97
N ILE A 208 7.27 -13.89 -20.61
CA ILE A 208 7.72 -13.60 -19.22
C ILE A 208 7.17 -12.24 -18.74
N VAL A 209 7.20 -11.22 -19.59
CA VAL A 209 6.65 -9.89 -19.25
C VAL A 209 5.14 -9.98 -19.08
N ARG A 210 4.45 -10.69 -19.96
CA ARG A 210 3.01 -10.90 -19.90
C ARG A 210 2.61 -11.63 -18.61
N ASP A 211 3.36 -12.68 -18.21
CA ASP A 211 3.15 -13.39 -16.95
C ASP A 211 3.29 -12.45 -15.74
N VAL A 212 4.32 -11.60 -15.72
CA VAL A 212 4.50 -10.61 -14.64
C VAL A 212 3.31 -9.66 -14.53
N VAL A 213 2.74 -9.25 -15.67
CA VAL A 213 1.63 -8.27 -15.73
C VAL A 213 0.26 -8.93 -15.45
N ASN A 214 0.09 -10.23 -15.74
CA ASN A 214 -1.21 -10.91 -15.66
C ASN A 214 -1.32 -11.93 -14.51
N GLU A 215 -0.25 -12.60 -14.12
CA GLU A 215 -0.31 -13.78 -13.26
C GLU A 215 0.29 -13.59 -11.87
N SER A 216 1.16 -12.60 -11.70
CA SER A 216 1.83 -12.37 -10.41
C SER A 216 1.08 -11.37 -9.56
N PHE A 217 0.07 -11.78 -8.81
CA PHE A 217 -0.79 -10.94 -7.99
C PHE A 217 -0.05 -9.86 -7.17
N ARG A 218 1.03 -10.20 -6.49
CA ARG A 218 1.77 -9.23 -5.67
C ARG A 218 2.49 -8.17 -6.51
N SER A 219 3.09 -8.57 -7.62
CA SER A 219 3.82 -7.66 -8.51
C SER A 219 2.85 -6.75 -9.27
N VAL A 220 1.74 -7.31 -9.73
CA VAL A 220 0.70 -6.59 -10.49
C VAL A 220 -0.02 -5.58 -9.61
N ALA A 221 -0.33 -5.92 -8.35
CA ALA A 221 -0.97 -4.99 -7.43
C ALA A 221 -0.15 -3.69 -7.24
N VAL A 222 1.17 -3.82 -7.16
CA VAL A 222 2.07 -2.66 -7.08
C VAL A 222 2.08 -1.85 -8.37
N ILE A 223 2.13 -2.53 -9.53
CA ILE A 223 2.10 -1.87 -10.83
C ILE A 223 0.76 -1.14 -11.02
N ASP A 224 -0.35 -1.82 -10.79
CA ASP A 224 -1.70 -1.29 -10.99
C ASP A 224 -2.01 -0.10 -10.08
N TYR A 225 -1.52 -0.11 -8.84
CA TYR A 225 -1.63 1.04 -7.95
C TYR A 225 -1.04 2.30 -8.60
N TYR A 226 0.19 2.23 -9.09
CA TYR A 226 0.81 3.37 -9.74
C TYR A 226 0.15 3.73 -11.07
N LEU A 227 -0.15 2.73 -11.91
CA LEU A 227 -0.81 2.98 -13.19
C LEU A 227 -2.17 3.68 -13.02
N LYS A 228 -2.93 3.37 -11.97
CA LYS A 228 -4.22 4.00 -11.69
C LYS A 228 -4.06 5.48 -11.33
N HIS A 229 -3.05 5.84 -10.57
CA HIS A 229 -2.88 7.18 -10.00
C HIS A 229 -1.98 8.12 -10.82
N VAL A 230 -1.06 7.58 -11.61
CA VAL A 230 -0.15 8.35 -12.46
C VAL A 230 -0.89 8.89 -13.69
N ASN A 231 -0.74 10.20 -13.98
CA ASN A 231 -1.24 10.83 -15.21
C ASN A 231 -0.12 11.35 -16.13
N ASP A 232 1.15 11.21 -15.73
CA ASP A 232 2.32 11.52 -16.56
C ASP A 232 2.47 10.47 -17.66
N GLU A 233 1.93 10.79 -18.85
CA GLU A 233 1.97 9.89 -20.00
C GLU A 233 3.38 9.70 -20.56
N GLN A 234 4.26 10.70 -20.41
CA GLN A 234 5.64 10.59 -20.87
C GLN A 234 6.37 9.51 -20.05
N GLN A 235 6.23 9.55 -18.73
CA GLN A 235 6.83 8.54 -17.83
C GLN A 235 6.33 7.12 -18.17
N LEU A 236 5.06 6.97 -18.53
CA LEU A 236 4.50 5.69 -18.92
C LEU A 236 5.03 5.21 -20.27
N ARG A 237 5.17 6.12 -21.26
CA ARG A 237 5.80 5.80 -22.56
C ARG A 237 7.26 5.39 -22.39
N GLU A 238 8.00 6.08 -21.53
CA GLU A 238 9.38 5.73 -21.21
C GLU A 238 9.50 4.36 -20.54
N LEU A 239 8.54 3.99 -19.69
CA LEU A 239 8.50 2.67 -19.05
C LEU A 239 8.18 1.56 -20.07
N ASP A 240 7.21 1.77 -20.97
CA ASP A 240 6.89 0.84 -22.06
C ASP A 240 8.10 0.66 -23.02
N ARG A 241 8.79 1.76 -23.35
CA ARG A 241 10.01 1.73 -24.17
C ARG A 241 11.13 0.98 -23.47
N TRP A 242 11.39 1.29 -22.19
CA TRP A 242 12.40 0.59 -21.40
C TRP A 242 12.13 -0.93 -21.36
N LEU A 243 10.86 -1.32 -21.21
CA LEU A 243 10.46 -2.74 -21.19
C LEU A 243 10.80 -3.45 -22.50
N ALA A 244 10.54 -2.79 -23.63
CA ALA A 244 10.94 -3.30 -24.94
C ALA A 244 12.47 -3.40 -25.08
N GLU A 245 13.22 -2.40 -24.63
CA GLU A 245 14.70 -2.41 -24.62
C GLU A 245 15.25 -3.56 -23.74
N GLU A 246 14.64 -3.84 -22.59
CA GLU A 246 15.04 -4.95 -21.71
C GLU A 246 14.78 -6.31 -22.39
N ILE A 247 13.63 -6.48 -23.05
CA ILE A 247 13.32 -7.69 -23.85
C ILE A 247 14.38 -7.89 -24.95
N LEU A 248 14.69 -6.84 -25.69
CA LEU A 248 15.69 -6.91 -26.77
C LEU A 248 17.10 -7.19 -26.23
N SER A 249 17.44 -6.62 -25.08
CA SER A 249 18.70 -6.89 -24.37
C SER A 249 18.86 -8.37 -24.04
N VAL A 250 17.81 -8.98 -23.49
CA VAL A 250 17.76 -10.41 -23.17
C VAL A 250 17.77 -11.27 -24.42
N THR A 251 17.04 -10.85 -25.47
CA THR A 251 16.92 -11.57 -26.74
C THR A 251 18.27 -11.66 -27.45
N PHE A 252 18.97 -10.54 -27.58
CA PHE A 252 20.25 -10.47 -28.32
C PHE A 252 21.49 -10.69 -27.44
N LYS A 253 21.33 -10.77 -26.11
CA LYS A 253 22.42 -10.95 -25.12
C LYS A 253 23.52 -9.86 -25.24
N ASN A 254 23.17 -8.67 -25.63
CA ASN A 254 24.14 -7.59 -25.94
C ASN A 254 23.87 -6.27 -25.20
N GLY A 255 22.98 -6.27 -24.21
CA GLY A 255 22.60 -5.08 -23.47
C GLY A 255 21.64 -4.13 -24.23
N HIS A 256 21.42 -2.97 -23.66
CA HIS A 256 20.52 -1.94 -24.21
C HIS A 256 21.19 -1.18 -25.36
N LYS A 257 21.18 -1.75 -26.57
CA LYS A 257 21.72 -1.11 -27.77
C LYS A 257 20.59 -0.57 -28.66
N LYS A 258 20.67 0.69 -29.06
CA LYS A 258 19.68 1.33 -29.96
C LYS A 258 19.51 0.54 -31.28
N GLY A 259 20.57 -0.08 -31.80
CA GLY A 259 20.54 -0.92 -32.99
C GLY A 259 19.69 -2.20 -32.86
N ASN A 260 19.30 -2.62 -31.65
CA ASN A 260 18.47 -3.79 -31.46
C ASN A 260 17.07 -3.61 -32.08
N PHE A 261 16.51 -2.40 -32.05
CA PHE A 261 15.21 -2.11 -32.68
C PHE A 261 15.26 -2.19 -34.23
N ARG A 262 16.43 -2.05 -34.86
CA ARG A 262 16.58 -2.30 -36.31
C ARG A 262 16.47 -3.78 -36.66
N LYS A 263 16.95 -4.65 -35.73
CA LYS A 263 16.88 -6.13 -35.91
C LYS A 263 15.51 -6.70 -35.57
N LEU A 264 14.86 -6.16 -34.54
CA LEU A 264 13.51 -6.56 -34.12
C LEU A 264 12.72 -5.30 -33.69
N PRO A 265 11.88 -4.76 -34.60
CA PRO A 265 11.14 -3.52 -34.35
C PRO A 265 10.11 -3.66 -33.25
N PHE A 266 9.73 -2.53 -32.65
CA PHE A 266 8.71 -2.46 -31.60
C PHE A 266 7.35 -3.03 -32.05
N SER A 267 6.98 -2.81 -33.32
CA SER A 267 5.75 -3.37 -33.92
C SER A 267 5.74 -4.91 -33.88
N ARG A 268 6.89 -5.53 -34.09
CA ARG A 268 7.03 -6.99 -34.02
C ARG A 268 6.87 -7.52 -32.60
N LEU A 269 7.44 -6.82 -31.61
CA LEU A 269 7.24 -7.17 -30.20
C LEU A 269 5.75 -7.04 -29.79
N ARG A 270 5.05 -6.05 -30.32
CA ARG A 270 3.60 -5.89 -30.15
C ARG A 270 2.83 -7.05 -30.77
N ALA A 271 3.16 -7.45 -31.97
CA ALA A 271 2.56 -8.61 -32.63
C ALA A 271 2.81 -9.91 -31.85
N MET A 272 3.91 -10.02 -31.13
CA MET A 272 4.20 -11.13 -30.20
C MET A 272 3.41 -11.07 -28.89
N GLY A 273 2.60 -10.03 -28.67
CA GLY A 273 1.78 -9.86 -27.47
C GLY A 273 2.44 -9.08 -26.33
N LEU A 274 3.44 -8.22 -26.63
CA LEU A 274 4.01 -7.33 -25.61
C LEU A 274 2.91 -6.44 -25.03
N PRO A 275 2.64 -6.51 -23.70
CA PRO A 275 1.64 -5.67 -23.07
C PRO A 275 2.10 -4.21 -23.04
N SER A 276 1.13 -3.28 -23.10
CA SER A 276 1.37 -1.86 -22.89
C SER A 276 0.86 -1.44 -21.53
N LEU A 277 1.73 -0.90 -20.71
CA LEU A 277 1.38 -0.35 -19.41
C LEU A 277 0.50 0.90 -19.57
N GLN A 278 0.73 1.70 -20.62
CA GLN A 278 -0.13 2.82 -20.96
C GLN A 278 -1.56 2.36 -21.32
N HIS A 279 -1.70 1.27 -22.10
CA HIS A 279 -3.02 0.70 -22.41
C HIS A 279 -3.68 0.13 -21.15
N ARG A 280 -2.93 -0.62 -20.32
CA ARG A 280 -3.42 -1.15 -19.04
C ARG A 280 -3.93 -0.03 -18.13
N ARG A 281 -3.21 1.09 -18.05
CA ARG A 281 -3.67 2.28 -17.30
C ARG A 281 -5.03 2.77 -17.78
N ARG A 282 -5.24 2.85 -19.12
CA ARG A 282 -6.54 3.27 -19.67
C ARG A 282 -7.65 2.33 -19.21
N LEU A 283 -7.44 1.02 -19.31
CA LEU A 283 -8.43 0.03 -18.85
C LEU A 283 -8.74 0.17 -17.35
N LEU A 284 -7.72 0.35 -16.50
CA LEU A 284 -7.89 0.56 -15.06
C LEU A 284 -8.68 1.84 -14.75
N ARG A 285 -8.42 2.94 -15.47
CA ARG A 285 -9.12 4.22 -15.24
C ARG A 285 -10.57 4.22 -15.70
N HIS A 286 -10.88 3.52 -16.76
CA HIS A 286 -12.23 3.41 -17.30
C HIS A 286 -13.06 2.28 -16.65
N GLY A 287 -12.53 1.59 -15.66
CA GLY A 287 -13.21 0.49 -14.97
C GLY A 287 -13.36 -0.80 -15.79
N HIS A 288 -12.70 -0.88 -16.96
CA HIS A 288 -12.69 -2.10 -17.80
C HIS A 288 -11.76 -3.18 -17.24
N LEU A 289 -10.93 -2.84 -16.27
CA LEU A 289 -10.06 -3.76 -15.55
C LEU A 289 -10.10 -3.40 -14.07
N GLU A 290 -10.43 -4.35 -13.22
CA GLU A 290 -10.28 -4.16 -11.78
C GLU A 290 -8.80 -4.19 -11.40
N SER A 291 -8.40 -3.32 -10.46
CA SER A 291 -7.03 -3.37 -9.99
C SER A 291 -6.80 -4.68 -9.23
N SER A 292 -5.67 -5.32 -9.48
CA SER A 292 -5.29 -6.59 -8.84
C SER A 292 -5.24 -6.50 -7.31
N PHE A 293 -5.14 -5.30 -6.76
CA PHE A 293 -5.24 -5.06 -5.31
C PHE A 293 -6.65 -5.39 -4.77
N PHE A 294 -7.70 -5.02 -5.48
CA PHE A 294 -9.07 -5.34 -5.08
C PHE A 294 -9.40 -6.81 -5.29
N GLN A 295 -8.92 -7.41 -6.38
CA GLN A 295 -9.07 -8.86 -6.62
C GLN A 295 -8.42 -9.67 -5.49
N MET A 296 -7.18 -9.35 -5.11
CA MET A 296 -6.48 -9.99 -3.99
C MET A 296 -7.22 -9.86 -2.66
N ARG A 297 -7.82 -8.69 -2.39
CA ARG A 297 -8.61 -8.48 -1.18
C ARG A 297 -9.87 -9.33 -1.16
N ASN A 298 -10.56 -9.42 -2.28
CA ASN A 298 -11.76 -10.23 -2.42
C ASN A 298 -11.46 -11.73 -2.31
N GLU A 299 -10.40 -12.24 -2.94
CA GLU A 299 -9.96 -13.63 -2.84
C GLU A 299 -9.53 -13.99 -1.41
N ASN A 300 -8.84 -13.09 -0.71
CA ASN A 300 -8.49 -13.30 0.70
C ASN A 300 -9.72 -13.32 1.60
N LEU A 301 -10.73 -12.50 1.35
CA LEU A 301 -12.00 -12.51 2.07
C LEU A 301 -12.77 -13.81 1.82
N ILE A 302 -12.86 -14.23 0.56
CA ILE A 302 -13.53 -15.49 0.16
C ILE A 302 -12.81 -16.69 0.78
N SER A 303 -11.48 -16.74 0.72
CA SER A 303 -10.69 -17.83 1.31
C SER A 303 -10.81 -17.88 2.84
N GLN A 304 -10.89 -16.73 3.52
CA GLN A 304 -11.15 -16.66 4.95
C GLN A 304 -12.57 -17.12 5.32
N GLN A 305 -13.58 -16.78 4.51
CA GLN A 305 -14.95 -17.24 4.70
C GLN A 305 -15.07 -18.75 4.48
N GLN A 306 -14.42 -19.30 3.45
CA GLN A 306 -14.39 -20.74 3.20
C GLN A 306 -13.70 -21.54 4.31
N ARG A 307 -12.64 -20.98 4.93
CA ARG A 307 -11.98 -21.60 6.09
C ARG A 307 -12.82 -21.55 7.38
N ARG A 308 -13.80 -20.66 7.47
CA ARG A 308 -14.71 -20.52 8.62
C ARG A 308 -15.97 -21.40 8.52
N LEU A 309 -16.26 -21.96 7.35
CA LEU A 309 -17.30 -22.95 7.21
C LEU A 309 -16.82 -24.26 7.82
N PRO A 310 -17.54 -24.85 8.81
CA PRO A 310 -17.16 -26.14 9.35
C PRO A 310 -17.17 -27.16 8.22
N SER A 311 -16.08 -27.91 8.09
CA SER A 311 -16.00 -29.01 7.14
C SER A 311 -17.06 -30.01 7.50
N THR A 312 -18.16 -30.09 6.75
CA THR A 312 -19.06 -31.23 6.75
C THR A 312 -18.25 -32.41 6.19
N ARG A 313 -17.52 -33.08 7.07
CA ARG A 313 -16.95 -34.39 6.76
C ARG A 313 -18.15 -35.32 6.57
N ASN A 314 -18.39 -35.73 5.35
CA ASN A 314 -19.18 -36.91 5.00
C ASN A 314 -18.55 -38.12 5.69
N ASN A 315 -19.10 -38.49 6.85
CA ASN A 315 -18.96 -39.83 7.35
C ASN A 315 -19.98 -40.70 6.58
N ARG A 316 -19.53 -41.20 5.44
CA ARG A 316 -20.10 -42.41 4.84
C ARG A 316 -19.16 -43.57 5.21
N SER A 317 -19.47 -44.26 6.29
CA SER A 317 -19.11 -45.67 6.44
C SER A 317 -19.92 -46.25 7.61
N GLY A 318 -20.78 -47.21 7.29
CA GLY A 318 -21.23 -48.28 8.17
C GLY A 318 -22.46 -47.97 9.03
N LEU A 319 -23.58 -48.47 8.62
CA LEU A 319 -24.35 -49.48 9.37
C LEU A 319 -25.67 -49.73 8.65
N ASP A 320 -25.71 -50.79 7.90
CA ASP A 320 -26.91 -51.59 7.72
C ASP A 320 -27.29 -52.24 9.05
N SER A 321 -28.57 -52.37 9.22
CA SER A 321 -29.33 -53.21 10.16
C SER A 321 -29.93 -52.46 11.36
N LEU A 322 -31.16 -52.32 11.32
CA LEU A 322 -32.20 -52.95 12.11
C LEU A 322 -33.52 -52.23 12.00
N CYS A 323 -34.47 -52.94 11.52
CA CYS A 323 -35.91 -52.63 11.40
C CYS A 323 -36.57 -52.38 12.75
N THR A 324 -37.75 -51.76 12.63
CA THR A 324 -38.98 -51.85 13.40
C THR A 324 -39.22 -50.80 14.49
N GLY A 325 -40.31 -50.10 14.30
CA GLY A 325 -41.20 -49.92 15.41
C GLY A 325 -41.77 -48.52 15.68
N LYS A 326 -42.92 -48.23 15.08
CA LYS A 326 -44.06 -47.52 15.71
C LYS A 326 -44.10 -45.99 15.88
N HIS A 327 -45.06 -45.47 15.17
CA HIS A 327 -45.94 -44.32 15.43
C HIS A 327 -45.92 -43.68 16.83
N ARG A 328 -45.87 -42.36 16.86
CA ARG A 328 -46.91 -41.52 17.52
C ARG A 328 -46.84 -40.07 17.02
N GLN A 329 -48.00 -39.66 16.52
CA GLN A 329 -48.39 -38.25 16.30
C GLN A 329 -48.52 -37.53 17.64
N THR A 330 -48.25 -36.27 17.71
CA THR A 330 -49.01 -35.25 18.46
C THR A 330 -48.54 -33.87 17.99
N THR A 331 -49.33 -33.25 17.20
CA THR A 331 -50.18 -32.05 17.34
C THR A 331 -49.51 -30.76 17.85
N LEU A 332 -49.63 -29.79 16.99
CA LEU A 332 -49.59 -28.33 17.12
C LEU A 332 -50.09 -27.76 18.44
N VAL A 333 -49.43 -26.69 18.94
CA VAL A 333 -50.14 -25.50 19.44
C VAL A 333 -49.30 -24.24 19.04
N ARG A 334 -49.97 -23.31 18.37
CA ARG A 334 -49.66 -21.88 18.24
C ARG A 334 -50.14 -21.20 19.52
N GLU A 335 -49.43 -20.07 19.85
CA GLU A 335 -49.95 -18.79 20.36
C GLU A 335 -48.72 -17.96 20.75
N SER A 336 -48.44 -16.86 20.08
CA SER A 336 -48.86 -15.45 20.20
C SER A 336 -48.77 -14.84 21.61
N ALA A 337 -47.75 -14.03 21.85
CA ALA A 337 -47.76 -12.66 22.36
C ALA A 337 -46.39 -12.02 22.15
#